data_8238f6ca6c61a51b55272833466165cc
#
_entry.id   8238f6ca6c61a51b55272833466165cc
#
_cell.length_a   1.000
_cell.length_b   1.000
_cell.length_c   1.000
_cell.angle_alpha   90.00
_cell.angle_beta   90.00
_cell.angle_gamma   90.00
#
_symmetry.space_group_name_H-M   'P 1'
#
loop_
_entity.id
_entity.type
_entity.pdbx_description
1 polymer ?
#
loop_
_entity_poly.entity_id
_entity_poly.type
_entity_poly.pdbx_seq_one_letter_code
_entity_poly.pdbx_strand_id
1 'polypeptide(L)'
;MGLLKDKTRILVTHGIHHLEHVDQIVALKDGSISEVGDYQQLMDSRGAFHQLLKDYSATHKRKNNKHTSSSTRQHLRDLLHGKKDTAKDGMEQIESSRSSISADNSISDSDGDNSERNTIIEDAVKVIGDAAVKKDDSGELIADEKMEAGRVGWQIVLSYAKAASYRNALFCIVLFVLGQACHLSTNFWLRYWISDSESRERDGQELRPVSYYLIGYARLVLLYMCLDVVVNYTTEVVCGIRASKIIYDRLLTRVLRLPMSFFDVTPMGRIVNRFSSDINAIDSQLPVEWNELFRFTSIIGGTLYVITYSTPVFLFAIPPLILVYLWIQDYFIKSSSSLKRLYSVSKSPLYQHFSETLAGVSTIRVMKGLREQFVHENDERADLMANRYNVYGYDNRWLTIRLESLGAVLVFIASSLAVLNAGKSDPSLVGLALSYAFNLIRLINFLVLAVNEVQNILVSVERVEEYSQKPTEAPVETGARLPENWPSEGRIVFKNYSTRYREGLGLVIKNVSMTVEPKESVGIVGRT
;
A
#
# COMPACT_ATOMS: atom_id res chain seq x y z
N MET A 1 -24.40 -35.13 -17.59
CA MET A 1 -23.78 -36.43 -17.22
C MET A 1 -22.83 -37.02 -18.30
N GLY A 2 -22.50 -36.34 -19.39
CA GLY A 2 -21.78 -36.91 -20.54
C GLY A 2 -20.32 -37.33 -20.28
N LEU A 3 -19.45 -36.39 -19.91
CA LEU A 3 -17.98 -36.58 -19.84
C LEU A 3 -17.49 -37.43 -18.66
N LEU A 4 -18.24 -37.53 -17.57
CA LEU A 4 -17.85 -38.21 -16.33
C LEU A 4 -18.63 -39.51 -16.06
N LYS A 5 -19.35 -40.07 -17.03
CA LYS A 5 -20.23 -41.23 -16.83
C LYS A 5 -19.50 -42.46 -16.29
N ASP A 6 -18.25 -42.66 -16.73
CA ASP A 6 -17.43 -43.83 -16.36
C ASP A 6 -16.35 -43.52 -15.32
N LYS A 7 -16.49 -42.39 -14.59
CA LYS A 7 -15.55 -41.97 -13.55
C LYS A 7 -16.19 -42.07 -12.18
N THR A 8 -15.40 -42.44 -11.18
CA THR A 8 -15.76 -42.35 -9.76
C THR A 8 -16.01 -40.88 -9.40
N ARG A 9 -17.13 -40.59 -8.73
CA ARG A 9 -17.58 -39.23 -8.46
C ARG A 9 -18.01 -39.08 -7.01
N ILE A 10 -17.52 -38.02 -6.37
CA ILE A 10 -18.02 -37.58 -5.06
C ILE A 10 -18.62 -36.19 -5.26
N LEU A 11 -19.90 -36.05 -4.97
CA LEU A 11 -20.63 -34.80 -5.06
C LEU A 11 -20.97 -34.29 -3.66
N VAL A 12 -20.33 -33.19 -3.24
CA VAL A 12 -20.71 -32.46 -2.02
C VAL A 12 -21.64 -31.33 -2.42
N THR A 13 -22.90 -31.38 -1.97
CA THR A 13 -23.90 -30.40 -2.44
C THR A 13 -24.96 -30.10 -1.37
N HIS A 14 -25.48 -28.89 -1.43
CA HIS A 14 -26.74 -28.50 -0.77
C HIS A 14 -27.95 -28.62 -1.69
N GLY A 15 -27.74 -28.88 -2.98
CA GLY A 15 -28.80 -29.02 -4.00
C GLY A 15 -29.41 -30.42 -4.00
N ILE A 16 -30.53 -30.59 -3.36
CA ILE A 16 -31.21 -31.86 -3.11
C ILE A 16 -31.62 -32.54 -4.43
N HIS A 17 -31.94 -31.79 -5.47
CA HIS A 17 -32.37 -32.30 -6.78
C HIS A 17 -31.31 -33.11 -7.54
N HIS A 18 -30.06 -33.05 -7.13
CA HIS A 18 -28.99 -33.86 -7.70
C HIS A 18 -28.84 -35.22 -7.04
N LEU A 19 -29.39 -35.39 -5.83
CA LEU A 19 -29.21 -36.60 -5.01
C LEU A 19 -30.03 -37.80 -5.49
N GLU A 20 -31.08 -37.59 -6.25
CA GLU A 20 -31.86 -38.67 -6.88
C GLU A 20 -31.07 -39.44 -7.95
N HIS A 21 -29.93 -38.91 -8.41
CA HIS A 21 -29.14 -39.42 -9.51
C HIS A 21 -27.76 -39.96 -9.08
N VAL A 22 -27.52 -40.10 -7.78
CA VAL A 22 -26.29 -40.71 -7.25
C VAL A 22 -26.55 -42.14 -6.80
N ASP A 23 -25.54 -42.98 -6.86
CA ASP A 23 -25.65 -44.39 -6.48
C ASP A 23 -25.75 -44.56 -4.97
N GLN A 24 -25.09 -43.69 -4.21
CA GLN A 24 -25.09 -43.70 -2.75
C GLN A 24 -25.09 -42.28 -2.16
N ILE A 25 -25.83 -42.09 -1.08
CA ILE A 25 -25.88 -40.82 -0.32
C ILE A 25 -25.30 -41.06 1.06
N VAL A 26 -24.40 -40.14 1.46
CA VAL A 26 -23.81 -40.09 2.80
C VAL A 26 -24.31 -38.83 3.50
N ALA A 27 -25.15 -38.98 4.50
CA ALA A 27 -25.65 -37.86 5.31
C ALA A 27 -24.74 -37.61 6.51
N LEU A 28 -24.25 -36.39 6.63
CA LEU A 28 -23.41 -35.95 7.75
C LEU A 28 -24.25 -35.14 8.76
N LYS A 29 -24.09 -35.46 10.04
CA LYS A 29 -24.65 -34.71 11.17
C LYS A 29 -23.56 -34.46 12.19
N ASP A 30 -23.38 -33.20 12.59
CA ASP A 30 -22.36 -32.78 13.57
C ASP A 30 -20.93 -33.24 13.21
N GLY A 31 -20.65 -33.33 11.92
CA GLY A 31 -19.34 -33.71 11.36
C GLY A 31 -19.07 -35.21 11.28
N SER A 32 -20.04 -36.07 11.64
CA SER A 32 -19.91 -37.54 11.57
C SER A 32 -20.94 -38.13 10.60
N ILE A 33 -20.66 -39.31 10.05
CA ILE A 33 -21.63 -40.04 9.23
C ILE A 33 -22.83 -40.42 10.09
N SER A 34 -24.01 -39.97 9.72
CA SER A 34 -25.26 -40.30 10.38
C SER A 34 -25.99 -41.41 9.67
N GLU A 35 -26.06 -41.40 8.35
CA GLU A 35 -26.79 -42.35 7.52
C GLU A 35 -26.08 -42.55 6.18
N VAL A 36 -26.17 -43.77 5.65
CA VAL A 36 -25.64 -44.12 4.33
C VAL A 36 -26.65 -45.00 3.64
N GLY A 37 -26.98 -44.75 2.39
CA GLY A 37 -27.94 -45.55 1.61
C GLY A 37 -28.28 -44.90 0.28
N ASP A 38 -29.18 -45.54 -0.46
CA ASP A 38 -29.78 -44.94 -1.65
C ASP A 38 -30.86 -43.91 -1.26
N TYR A 39 -31.33 -43.15 -2.25
CA TYR A 39 -32.32 -42.07 -2.02
C TYR A 39 -33.63 -42.60 -1.40
N GLN A 40 -34.13 -43.76 -1.87
CA GLN A 40 -35.39 -44.31 -1.39
C GLN A 40 -35.26 -44.87 0.02
N GLN A 41 -34.21 -45.62 0.30
CA GLN A 41 -33.93 -46.17 1.64
C GLN A 41 -33.83 -45.05 2.70
N LEU A 42 -33.13 -43.96 2.38
CA LEU A 42 -32.98 -42.84 3.30
C LEU A 42 -34.27 -42.01 3.47
N MET A 43 -35.13 -41.98 2.48
CA MET A 43 -36.46 -41.38 2.59
C MET A 43 -37.40 -42.20 3.49
N ASP A 44 -37.34 -43.51 3.38
CA ASP A 44 -38.21 -44.44 4.13
C ASP A 44 -37.76 -44.53 5.62
N SER A 45 -36.48 -44.39 5.89
CA SER A 45 -35.91 -44.45 7.25
C SER A 45 -36.37 -43.32 8.16
N ARG A 46 -36.88 -42.20 7.59
CA ARG A 46 -37.30 -40.96 8.29
C ARG A 46 -36.23 -40.37 9.23
N GLY A 47 -34.98 -40.61 8.95
CA GLY A 47 -33.83 -40.17 9.77
C GLY A 47 -33.36 -38.76 9.49
N ALA A 48 -32.05 -38.52 9.70
CA ALA A 48 -31.41 -37.20 9.56
C ALA A 48 -31.54 -36.64 8.13
N PHE A 49 -31.44 -37.51 7.11
CA PHE A 49 -31.62 -37.12 5.70
C PHE A 49 -33.03 -36.63 5.40
N HIS A 50 -34.05 -37.35 5.88
CA HIS A 50 -35.46 -36.95 5.70
C HIS A 50 -35.74 -35.60 6.40
N GLN A 51 -35.17 -35.38 7.57
CA GLN A 51 -35.31 -34.11 8.32
C GLN A 51 -34.65 -32.92 7.59
N LEU A 52 -33.47 -33.14 7.00
CA LEU A 52 -32.77 -32.15 6.19
C LEU A 52 -33.57 -31.74 4.97
N LEU A 53 -34.21 -32.70 4.28
CA LEU A 53 -35.13 -32.47 3.15
C LEU A 53 -36.35 -31.66 3.55
N LYS A 54 -36.96 -31.97 4.69
CA LYS A 54 -38.12 -31.25 5.23
C LYS A 54 -37.79 -29.79 5.57
N ASP A 55 -36.66 -29.57 6.21
CA ASP A 55 -36.17 -28.20 6.57
C ASP A 55 -35.87 -27.39 5.30
N TYR A 56 -35.27 -28.00 4.29
CA TYR A 56 -34.99 -27.35 3.00
C TYR A 56 -36.27 -26.97 2.26
N SER A 57 -37.25 -27.90 2.19
CA SER A 57 -38.53 -27.64 1.53
C SER A 57 -39.34 -26.53 2.24
N ALA A 58 -39.27 -26.46 3.57
CA ALA A 58 -39.90 -25.39 4.36
C ALA A 58 -39.25 -24.03 4.09
N THR A 59 -37.92 -23.99 3.95
CA THR A 59 -37.16 -22.77 3.66
C THR A 59 -37.42 -22.24 2.25
N HIS A 60 -37.51 -23.14 1.26
CA HIS A 60 -37.88 -22.79 -0.12
C HIS A 60 -39.33 -22.32 -0.27
N LYS A 61 -40.28 -22.92 0.46
CA LYS A 61 -41.66 -22.40 0.53
C LYS A 61 -41.75 -21.01 1.14
N ARG A 62 -40.94 -20.70 2.15
CA ARG A 62 -40.83 -19.34 2.73
C ARG A 62 -40.22 -18.32 1.76
N LYS A 63 -39.22 -18.69 0.96
CA LYS A 63 -38.67 -17.82 -0.08
C LYS A 63 -39.63 -17.53 -1.22
N ASN A 64 -40.33 -18.56 -1.74
CA ASN A 64 -41.33 -18.36 -2.78
C ASN A 64 -42.56 -17.58 -2.31
N ASN A 65 -43.00 -17.72 -1.06
CA ASN A 65 -44.09 -16.91 -0.53
C ASN A 65 -43.66 -15.44 -0.28
N LYS A 66 -42.37 -15.12 -0.15
CA LYS A 66 -41.89 -13.72 -0.12
C LYS A 66 -41.92 -13.05 -1.51
N HIS A 67 -41.87 -13.81 -2.59
CA HIS A 67 -41.93 -13.25 -3.96
C HIS A 67 -43.34 -13.16 -4.52
N THR A 68 -44.37 -13.74 -3.88
CA THR A 68 -45.74 -13.78 -4.41
C THR A 68 -46.79 -13.16 -3.47
N SER A 69 -46.40 -12.38 -2.48
CA SER A 69 -47.40 -11.72 -1.63
C SER A 69 -47.61 -10.27 -2.03
N SER A 70 -48.72 -10.03 -2.68
CA SER A 70 -49.47 -8.76 -2.71
C SER A 70 -49.78 -8.18 -1.31
N SER A 71 -49.34 -8.81 -0.24
CA SER A 71 -49.51 -8.40 1.13
C SER A 71 -48.62 -7.20 1.54
N THR A 72 -47.52 -6.97 0.80
CA THR A 72 -46.65 -5.82 1.09
C THR A 72 -47.33 -4.48 0.73
N ARG A 73 -48.25 -4.49 -0.26
CA ARG A 73 -49.06 -3.31 -0.59
C ARG A 73 -50.18 -3.05 0.45
N GLN A 74 -50.68 -4.07 1.10
CA GLN A 74 -51.69 -3.96 2.14
C GLN A 74 -51.06 -3.51 3.46
N HIS A 75 -49.87 -4.04 3.81
CA HIS A 75 -49.12 -3.62 5.00
C HIS A 75 -48.61 -2.18 4.90
N LEU A 76 -48.23 -1.69 3.71
CA LEU A 76 -47.89 -0.29 3.48
C LEU A 76 -49.14 0.64 3.56
N ARG A 77 -50.34 0.18 3.16
CA ARG A 77 -51.58 0.92 3.31
C ARG A 77 -52.03 1.01 4.77
N ASP A 78 -51.86 -0.07 5.53
CA ASP A 78 -52.20 -0.12 6.95
C ASP A 78 -51.23 0.74 7.81
N LEU A 79 -49.97 0.85 7.42
CA LEU A 79 -48.99 1.78 8.02
C LEU A 79 -49.25 3.24 7.64
N LEU A 80 -49.85 3.53 6.49
CA LEU A 80 -50.19 4.89 6.06
C LEU A 80 -51.52 5.40 6.63
N HIS A 81 -52.40 4.51 7.08
CA HIS A 81 -53.74 4.87 7.61
C HIS A 81 -53.97 4.56 9.10
N GLY A 82 -53.01 3.97 9.80
CA GLY A 82 -53.10 3.65 11.22
C GLY A 82 -51.94 4.22 12.02
N LYS A 83 -52.18 5.31 12.66
CA LYS A 83 -51.57 5.93 13.84
C LYS A 83 -51.16 7.38 13.68
N LYS A 84 -52.14 8.21 13.94
CA LYS A 84 -51.91 9.64 14.20
C LYS A 84 -51.68 9.95 15.71
N ASP A 85 -51.52 8.95 16.58
CA ASP A 85 -51.61 9.18 18.03
C ASP A 85 -50.43 8.68 18.91
N THR A 86 -49.26 8.38 18.37
CA THR A 86 -48.10 8.01 19.22
C THR A 86 -46.79 8.73 18.90
N ALA A 87 -46.85 9.87 18.19
CA ALA A 87 -45.66 10.65 17.86
C ALA A 87 -45.35 11.81 18.82
N LYS A 88 -46.15 12.00 19.90
CA LYS A 88 -45.91 13.08 20.87
C LYS A 88 -45.00 12.72 22.03
N ASP A 89 -44.97 11.46 22.49
CA ASP A 89 -44.18 11.07 23.67
C ASP A 89 -42.72 10.81 23.41
N GLY A 90 -42.29 10.60 22.15
CA GLY A 90 -40.89 10.37 21.79
C GLY A 90 -40.06 11.65 21.58
N MET A 91 -40.72 12.78 21.37
CA MET A 91 -40.05 14.05 21.09
C MET A 91 -39.72 14.85 22.36
N GLU A 92 -40.46 14.69 23.44
CA GLU A 92 -40.18 15.35 24.72
C GLU A 92 -38.97 14.75 25.47
N GLN A 93 -38.63 13.48 25.26
CA GLN A 93 -37.43 12.87 25.86
C GLN A 93 -36.12 13.26 25.17
N ILE A 94 -36.17 13.68 23.91
CA ILE A 94 -34.97 14.12 23.16
C ILE A 94 -34.67 15.60 23.44
N GLU A 95 -35.68 16.43 23.68
CA GLU A 95 -35.47 17.83 24.04
C GLU A 95 -35.02 18.02 25.49
N SER A 96 -35.43 17.16 26.44
CA SER A 96 -34.95 17.23 27.82
C SER A 96 -33.47 16.82 27.97
N SER A 97 -32.94 16.01 27.07
CA SER A 97 -31.53 15.61 27.04
C SER A 97 -30.61 16.64 26.35
N ARG A 98 -31.16 17.54 25.55
CA ARG A 98 -30.41 18.62 24.87
C ARG A 98 -30.28 19.88 25.74
N SER A 99 -31.17 20.12 26.68
CA SER A 99 -31.12 21.30 27.55
C SER A 99 -30.15 21.19 28.74
N SER A 100 -29.62 19.98 29.02
CA SER A 100 -28.65 19.75 30.10
C SER A 100 -27.17 19.85 29.67
N ILE A 101 -26.88 20.07 28.38
CA ILE A 101 -25.50 20.14 27.85
C ILE A 101 -25.07 21.59 27.50
N SER A 102 -25.99 22.57 27.54
CA SER A 102 -25.72 23.95 27.12
C SER A 102 -25.57 24.99 28.25
N ALA A 103 -25.39 24.56 29.48
CA ALA A 103 -25.19 25.47 30.61
C ALA A 103 -23.97 25.07 31.45
N ASP A 104 -22.76 25.16 30.85
CA ASP A 104 -21.53 25.38 31.61
C ASP A 104 -20.37 25.64 30.65
N ASN A 105 -20.19 26.86 30.19
CA ASN A 105 -18.94 27.35 29.65
C ASN A 105 -18.84 28.87 29.82
N SER A 106 -18.65 29.30 31.03
CA SER A 106 -18.03 30.58 31.37
C SER A 106 -16.80 30.26 32.21
N ILE A 107 -15.62 30.14 31.59
CA ILE A 107 -14.36 30.00 32.28
C ILE A 107 -13.59 31.29 32.11
N SER A 108 -13.39 31.95 33.24
CA SER A 108 -12.46 33.05 33.46
C SER A 108 -11.01 32.57 33.37
N ASP A 109 -10.17 33.37 32.70
CA ASP A 109 -8.73 33.25 32.71
C ASP A 109 -8.15 33.25 34.14
N SER A 110 -7.36 32.22 34.46
CA SER A 110 -6.36 32.29 35.52
C SER A 110 -5.21 31.34 35.19
N ASP A 111 -4.00 31.89 35.10
CA ASP A 111 -2.71 31.20 34.96
C ASP A 111 -2.53 30.16 36.07
N GLY A 112 -2.15 28.95 35.69
CA GLY A 112 -1.66 27.92 36.61
C GLY A 112 -1.83 26.51 36.04
N ASP A 113 -0.69 25.89 35.78
CA ASP A 113 -0.48 24.47 35.71
C ASP A 113 -0.46 23.77 34.35
N ASN A 114 0.69 23.92 33.70
CA ASN A 114 1.13 23.12 32.56
C ASN A 114 1.51 21.65 32.92
N SER A 115 1.54 21.29 34.21
CA SER A 115 1.92 19.96 34.69
C SER A 115 0.74 18.96 34.59
N GLU A 116 -0.47 19.37 34.92
CA GLU A 116 -1.64 18.49 34.84
C GLU A 116 -2.12 18.22 33.40
N ARG A 117 -1.92 19.16 32.48
CA ARG A 117 -2.25 18.93 31.05
C ARG A 117 -1.38 17.85 30.39
N ASN A 118 -0.11 17.79 30.74
CA ASN A 118 0.78 16.77 30.20
C ASN A 118 0.48 15.38 30.74
N THR A 119 0.07 15.27 32.02
CA THR A 119 -0.36 14.00 32.62
C THR A 119 -1.66 13.47 32.01
N ILE A 120 -2.61 14.35 31.74
CA ILE A 120 -3.89 13.98 31.09
C ILE A 120 -3.67 13.52 29.65
N ILE A 121 -2.73 14.14 28.94
CA ILE A 121 -2.36 13.71 27.56
C ILE A 121 -1.62 12.38 27.57
N GLU A 122 -0.70 12.16 28.51
CA GLU A 122 0.00 10.88 28.66
C GLU A 122 -0.95 9.75 29.09
N ASP A 123 -1.89 10.01 30.01
CA ASP A 123 -2.91 9.03 30.40
C ASP A 123 -3.90 8.75 29.28
N ALA A 124 -4.32 9.76 28.51
CA ALA A 124 -5.14 9.56 27.32
C ALA A 124 -4.45 8.74 26.23
N VAL A 125 -3.16 8.99 25.99
CA VAL A 125 -2.34 8.20 25.03
C VAL A 125 -2.16 6.77 25.53
N LYS A 126 -2.01 6.56 26.84
CA LYS A 126 -1.87 5.24 27.46
C LYS A 126 -3.19 4.46 27.42
N VAL A 127 -4.32 5.11 27.68
CA VAL A 127 -5.67 4.51 27.57
C VAL A 127 -6.00 4.15 26.12
N ILE A 128 -5.58 4.98 25.14
CA ILE A 128 -5.71 4.66 23.71
C ILE A 128 -4.75 3.52 23.31
N GLY A 129 -3.54 3.49 23.87
CA GLY A 129 -2.59 2.40 23.68
C GLY A 129 -3.07 1.07 24.26
N ASP A 130 -3.59 1.08 25.48
CA ASP A 130 -4.11 -0.12 26.16
C ASP A 130 -5.46 -0.60 25.58
N ALA A 131 -6.29 0.30 25.04
CA ALA A 131 -7.50 -0.06 24.30
C ALA A 131 -7.19 -0.72 22.94
N ALA A 132 -6.06 -0.40 22.32
CA ALA A 132 -5.60 -1.04 21.09
C ALA A 132 -5.03 -2.46 21.33
N VAL A 133 -4.59 -2.77 22.54
CA VAL A 133 -4.01 -4.09 22.90
C VAL A 133 -5.08 -5.11 23.38
N LYS A 134 -6.31 -4.69 23.71
CA LYS A 134 -7.40 -5.58 24.23
C LYS A 134 -8.50 -5.90 23.23
N LYS A 135 -8.23 -5.94 21.93
CA LYS A 135 -9.22 -6.30 20.90
C LYS A 135 -8.95 -7.66 20.26
N ASP A 136 -8.77 -8.69 21.07
CA ASP A 136 -8.50 -10.05 20.57
C ASP A 136 -9.65 -11.04 20.82
N ASP A 137 -10.87 -10.54 21.08
CA ASP A 137 -12.05 -11.39 21.33
C ASP A 137 -13.32 -10.91 20.62
N SER A 138 -13.19 -10.12 19.55
CA SER A 138 -14.28 -9.89 18.61
C SER A 138 -14.24 -10.99 17.57
N GLY A 139 -15.30 -11.74 17.40
CA GLY A 139 -15.43 -12.81 16.38
C GLY A 139 -15.32 -12.32 14.91
N GLU A 140 -14.53 -11.29 14.65
CA GLU A 140 -14.21 -10.79 13.34
C GLU A 140 -13.22 -11.73 12.65
N LEU A 141 -13.71 -12.44 11.64
CA LEU A 141 -12.96 -13.36 10.77
C LEU A 141 -11.85 -12.66 9.97
N ILE A 142 -11.94 -11.35 9.79
CA ILE A 142 -11.03 -10.54 8.97
C ILE A 142 -9.97 -9.95 9.87
N ALA A 143 -8.73 -10.43 9.72
CA ALA A 143 -7.59 -9.83 10.41
C ALA A 143 -7.34 -8.41 9.87
N ASP A 144 -7.22 -7.45 10.79
CA ASP A 144 -6.75 -6.11 10.45
C ASP A 144 -5.36 -6.18 9.82
N GLU A 145 -5.11 -5.34 8.82
CA GLU A 145 -3.79 -5.25 8.19
C GLU A 145 -2.82 -4.64 9.19
N LYS A 146 -1.81 -5.40 9.61
CA LYS A 146 -0.74 -4.87 10.45
C LYS A 146 0.04 -3.86 9.63
N MET A 147 -0.27 -2.58 9.80
CA MET A 147 0.58 -1.51 9.29
C MET A 147 1.81 -1.44 10.22
N GLU A 148 2.95 -1.93 9.75
CA GLU A 148 4.20 -1.65 10.43
C GLU A 148 4.44 -0.14 10.38
N ALA A 149 4.40 0.49 11.55
CA ALA A 149 4.72 1.89 11.69
C ALA A 149 6.25 2.02 11.74
N GLY A 150 6.86 2.46 10.64
CA GLY A 150 8.31 2.64 10.63
C GLY A 150 8.88 2.87 9.23
N ARG A 151 10.19 3.07 9.17
CA ARG A 151 10.94 3.07 7.91
C ARG A 151 10.98 1.65 7.35
N VAL A 152 10.79 1.52 6.05
CA VAL A 152 10.94 0.24 5.35
C VAL A 152 12.34 -0.32 5.60
N GLY A 153 12.40 -1.58 6.03
CA GLY A 153 13.64 -2.25 6.37
C GLY A 153 14.60 -2.32 5.17
N TRP A 154 15.90 -2.18 5.44
CA TRP A 154 16.95 -2.28 4.42
C TRP A 154 16.90 -3.60 3.62
N GLN A 155 16.33 -4.65 4.21
CA GLN A 155 16.13 -5.94 3.56
C GLN A 155 15.21 -5.85 2.33
N ILE A 156 14.18 -5.00 2.35
CA ILE A 156 13.26 -4.78 1.22
C ILE A 156 14.00 -4.10 0.06
N VAL A 157 14.84 -3.10 0.37
CA VAL A 157 15.70 -2.45 -0.64
C VAL A 157 16.61 -3.47 -1.31
N LEU A 158 17.24 -4.37 -0.54
CA LEU A 158 18.10 -5.42 -1.07
C LEU A 158 17.31 -6.46 -1.88
N SER A 159 16.08 -6.80 -1.48
CA SER A 159 15.19 -7.70 -2.23
C SER A 159 14.86 -7.10 -3.60
N TYR A 160 14.51 -5.81 -3.66
CA TYR A 160 14.28 -5.11 -4.92
C TYR A 160 15.55 -5.05 -5.79
N ALA A 161 16.70 -4.69 -5.22
CA ALA A 161 17.98 -4.65 -5.94
C ALA A 161 18.38 -6.04 -6.48
N LYS A 162 18.09 -7.11 -5.73
CA LYS A 162 18.27 -8.50 -6.18
C LYS A 162 17.35 -8.83 -7.37
N ALA A 163 16.09 -8.39 -7.33
CA ALA A 163 15.17 -8.56 -8.45
C ALA A 163 15.62 -7.79 -9.70
N ALA A 164 16.11 -6.55 -9.55
CA ALA A 164 16.73 -5.78 -10.63
C ALA A 164 18.03 -6.39 -11.15
N SER A 165 18.69 -7.27 -10.39
CA SER A 165 20.05 -7.79 -10.53
C SER A 165 21.10 -6.82 -10.03
N TYR A 166 21.90 -7.25 -9.05
CA TYR A 166 22.99 -6.42 -8.48
C TYR A 166 23.97 -5.90 -9.55
N ARG A 167 24.23 -6.68 -10.60
CA ARG A 167 25.09 -6.29 -11.72
C ARG A 167 24.52 -5.10 -12.49
N ASN A 168 23.21 -5.10 -12.75
CA ASN A 168 22.56 -4.00 -13.45
C ASN A 168 22.47 -2.76 -12.56
N ALA A 169 22.16 -2.94 -11.27
CA ALA A 169 22.15 -1.84 -10.30
C ALA A 169 23.53 -1.17 -10.17
N LEU A 170 24.61 -1.96 -10.09
CA LEU A 170 25.99 -1.42 -10.07
C LEU A 170 26.31 -0.70 -11.38
N PHE A 171 25.91 -1.26 -12.52
CA PHE A 171 26.10 -0.63 -13.82
C PHE A 171 25.39 0.73 -13.91
N CYS A 172 24.16 0.84 -13.41
CA CYS A 172 23.43 2.12 -13.30
C CYS A 172 24.23 3.13 -12.47
N ILE A 173 24.72 2.74 -11.29
CA ILE A 173 25.50 3.64 -10.42
C ILE A 173 26.75 4.16 -11.17
N VAL A 174 27.45 3.29 -11.87
CA VAL A 174 28.63 3.68 -12.68
C VAL A 174 28.23 4.66 -13.79
N LEU A 175 27.11 4.41 -14.47
CA LEU A 175 26.62 5.32 -15.50
C LEU A 175 26.23 6.69 -14.94
N PHE A 176 25.60 6.77 -13.75
CA PHE A 176 25.30 8.04 -13.09
C PHE A 176 26.58 8.83 -12.76
N VAL A 177 27.61 8.15 -12.23
CA VAL A 177 28.90 8.79 -11.92
C VAL A 177 29.58 9.27 -13.22
N LEU A 178 29.54 8.48 -14.27
CA LEU A 178 30.12 8.84 -15.58
C LEU A 178 29.38 10.02 -16.23
N GLY A 179 28.02 9.99 -16.19
CA GLY A 179 27.20 11.11 -16.67
C GLY A 179 27.50 12.41 -15.92
N GLN A 180 27.62 12.33 -14.58
CA GLN A 180 27.98 13.47 -13.76
C GLN A 180 29.40 13.98 -14.06
N ALA A 181 30.37 13.09 -14.24
CA ALA A 181 31.73 13.48 -14.62
C ALA A 181 31.74 14.18 -16.00
N CYS A 182 30.96 13.69 -16.96
CA CYS A 182 30.81 14.33 -18.26
C CYS A 182 30.15 15.73 -18.13
N HIS A 183 29.09 15.86 -17.35
CA HIS A 183 28.47 17.15 -17.06
C HIS A 183 29.43 18.14 -16.40
N LEU A 184 30.23 17.72 -15.43
CA LEU A 184 31.27 18.56 -14.82
C LEU A 184 32.33 18.97 -15.85
N SER A 185 32.70 18.07 -16.75
CA SER A 185 33.66 18.34 -17.81
C SER A 185 33.21 19.47 -18.74
N THR A 186 31.90 19.63 -18.99
CA THR A 186 31.38 20.76 -19.78
C THR A 186 31.66 22.10 -19.09
N ASN A 187 31.49 22.18 -17.76
CA ASN A 187 31.73 23.40 -16.99
C ASN A 187 33.23 23.69 -16.83
N PHE A 188 34.06 22.66 -16.65
CA PHE A 188 35.53 22.82 -16.65
C PHE A 188 36.05 23.23 -18.03
N TRP A 189 35.40 22.79 -19.14
CA TRP A 189 35.75 23.24 -20.48
C TRP A 189 35.46 24.74 -20.70
N LEU A 190 34.34 25.24 -20.17
CA LEU A 190 34.03 26.69 -20.21
C LEU A 190 35.06 27.48 -19.39
N ARG A 191 35.45 27.00 -18.21
CA ARG A 191 36.52 27.58 -17.43
C ARG A 191 37.83 27.59 -18.22
N TYR A 192 38.19 26.48 -18.86
CA TYR A 192 39.39 26.40 -19.70
C TYR A 192 39.36 27.43 -20.84
N TRP A 193 38.20 27.60 -21.47
CA TRP A 193 38.02 28.62 -22.52
C TRP A 193 38.33 30.01 -21.99
N ILE A 194 37.75 30.43 -20.87
CA ILE A 194 37.97 31.75 -20.26
C ILE A 194 39.44 31.93 -19.90
N SER A 195 40.03 30.98 -19.20
CA SER A 195 41.43 31.02 -18.76
C SER A 195 42.44 31.01 -19.91
N ASP A 196 42.23 30.22 -20.95
CA ASP A 196 43.10 30.17 -22.13
C ASP A 196 43.02 31.48 -22.94
N SER A 197 41.81 32.06 -23.09
CA SER A 197 41.62 33.34 -23.75
C SER A 197 42.33 34.50 -23.00
N GLU A 198 42.17 34.58 -21.68
CA GLU A 198 42.83 35.59 -20.84
C GLU A 198 44.33 35.44 -20.82
N SER A 199 44.84 34.22 -20.73
CA SER A 199 46.28 33.96 -20.74
C SER A 199 46.92 34.34 -22.07
N ARG A 200 46.30 34.01 -23.22
CA ARG A 200 46.77 34.36 -24.54
C ARG A 200 46.77 35.85 -24.82
N GLU A 201 45.72 36.55 -24.33
CA GLU A 201 45.63 38.00 -24.44
C GLU A 201 46.76 38.67 -23.61
N ARG A 202 47.03 38.16 -22.40
CA ARG A 202 48.11 38.64 -21.56
C ARG A 202 49.50 38.41 -22.13
N ASP A 203 49.71 37.27 -22.79
CA ASP A 203 50.96 36.88 -23.39
C ASP A 203 51.15 37.42 -24.82
N GLY A 204 50.20 38.22 -25.35
CA GLY A 204 50.21 38.77 -26.70
C GLY A 204 50.13 37.71 -27.83
N GLN A 205 49.63 36.52 -27.51
CA GLN A 205 49.45 35.44 -28.50
C GLN A 205 48.14 35.59 -29.26
N GLU A 206 48.08 35.11 -30.50
CA GLU A 206 46.83 35.05 -31.25
C GLU A 206 45.77 34.21 -30.49
N LEU A 207 44.56 34.79 -30.34
CA LEU A 207 43.44 34.08 -29.75
C LEU A 207 43.04 32.89 -30.66
N ARG A 208 42.76 31.74 -30.06
CA ARG A 208 42.19 30.62 -30.80
C ARG A 208 40.82 30.98 -31.36
N PRO A 209 40.43 30.45 -32.55
CA PRO A 209 39.13 30.72 -33.10
C PRO A 209 38.03 30.20 -32.16
N VAL A 210 36.98 31.02 -31.97
CA VAL A 210 35.82 30.70 -31.12
C VAL A 210 35.21 29.33 -31.47
N SER A 211 35.29 28.93 -32.75
CA SER A 211 34.82 27.63 -33.22
C SER A 211 35.52 26.45 -32.54
N TYR A 212 36.77 26.56 -32.15
CA TYR A 212 37.51 25.50 -31.43
C TYR A 212 36.83 25.20 -30.07
N TYR A 213 36.53 26.22 -29.32
CA TYR A 213 35.92 26.07 -28.00
C TYR A 213 34.44 25.64 -28.08
N LEU A 214 33.70 26.19 -29.07
CA LEU A 214 32.28 25.82 -29.31
C LEU A 214 32.16 24.36 -29.74
N ILE A 215 33.01 23.87 -30.63
CA ILE A 215 32.99 22.47 -31.06
C ILE A 215 33.32 21.55 -29.88
N GLY A 216 34.34 21.90 -29.06
CA GLY A 216 34.70 21.15 -27.87
C GLY A 216 33.54 21.07 -26.85
N TYR A 217 32.91 22.20 -26.58
CA TYR A 217 31.73 22.28 -25.71
C TYR A 217 30.56 21.46 -26.24
N ALA A 218 30.23 21.64 -27.54
CA ALA A 218 29.15 20.90 -28.18
C ALA A 218 29.36 19.36 -28.14
N ARG A 219 30.58 18.89 -28.32
CA ARG A 219 30.93 17.45 -28.20
C ARG A 219 30.65 16.93 -26.79
N LEU A 220 31.05 17.66 -25.75
CA LEU A 220 30.83 17.27 -24.37
C LEU A 220 29.36 17.28 -23.99
N VAL A 221 28.61 18.31 -24.45
CA VAL A 221 27.16 18.37 -24.24
C VAL A 221 26.44 17.23 -24.92
N LEU A 222 26.77 16.92 -26.18
CA LEU A 222 26.19 15.78 -26.91
C LEU A 222 26.51 14.44 -26.22
N LEU A 223 27.75 14.27 -25.75
CA LEU A 223 28.14 13.08 -25.01
C LEU A 223 27.32 12.95 -23.70
N TYR A 224 27.19 14.05 -22.96
CA TYR A 224 26.36 14.09 -21.75
C TYR A 224 24.90 13.72 -22.05
N MET A 225 24.29 14.31 -23.07
CA MET A 225 22.92 14.00 -23.50
C MET A 225 22.73 12.52 -23.87
N CYS A 226 23.69 11.95 -24.60
CA CYS A 226 23.65 10.52 -24.93
C CYS A 226 23.75 9.63 -23.68
N LEU A 227 24.64 9.99 -22.75
CA LEU A 227 24.78 9.27 -21.49
C LEU A 227 23.52 9.39 -20.63
N ASP A 228 22.89 10.56 -20.54
CA ASP A 228 21.66 10.77 -19.78
C ASP A 228 20.51 9.90 -20.31
N VAL A 229 20.33 9.81 -21.63
CA VAL A 229 19.36 8.90 -22.26
C VAL A 229 19.64 7.44 -21.91
N VAL A 230 20.91 7.02 -21.94
CA VAL A 230 21.31 5.65 -21.61
C VAL A 230 21.07 5.35 -20.13
N VAL A 231 21.35 6.30 -19.24
CA VAL A 231 21.09 6.19 -17.79
C VAL A 231 19.60 5.99 -17.53
N ASN A 232 18.75 6.88 -18.05
CA ASN A 232 17.30 6.81 -17.89
C ASN A 232 16.75 5.47 -18.42
N TYR A 233 17.14 5.09 -19.64
CA TYR A 233 16.72 3.81 -20.22
C TYR A 233 17.16 2.60 -19.39
N THR A 234 18.39 2.60 -18.89
CA THR A 234 18.91 1.47 -18.11
C THR A 234 18.22 1.37 -16.76
N THR A 235 17.96 2.50 -16.09
CA THR A 235 17.34 2.52 -14.77
C THR A 235 15.86 2.16 -14.84
N GLU A 236 15.10 2.83 -15.72
CA GLU A 236 13.64 2.69 -15.76
C GLU A 236 13.22 1.43 -16.52
N VAL A 237 13.82 1.18 -17.68
CA VAL A 237 13.40 0.07 -18.54
C VAL A 237 14.12 -1.23 -18.16
N VAL A 238 15.46 -1.25 -18.16
CA VAL A 238 16.20 -2.52 -17.96
C VAL A 238 16.08 -2.99 -16.51
N CYS A 239 16.30 -2.12 -15.52
CA CYS A 239 16.22 -2.48 -14.10
C CYS A 239 14.78 -2.55 -13.61
N GLY A 240 13.95 -1.54 -13.92
CA GLY A 240 12.57 -1.43 -13.46
C GLY A 240 11.70 -2.57 -13.96
N ILE A 241 11.61 -2.78 -15.28
CA ILE A 241 10.76 -3.84 -15.86
C ILE A 241 11.23 -5.22 -15.41
N ARG A 242 12.56 -5.45 -15.33
CA ARG A 242 13.06 -6.73 -14.84
C ARG A 242 12.67 -7.00 -13.39
N ALA A 243 12.82 -6.01 -12.52
CA ALA A 243 12.46 -6.14 -11.10
C ALA A 243 10.97 -6.39 -10.94
N SER A 244 10.14 -5.60 -11.60
CA SER A 244 8.69 -5.72 -11.58
C SER A 244 8.23 -7.10 -12.06
N LYS A 245 8.73 -7.58 -13.20
CA LYS A 245 8.41 -8.90 -13.72
C LYS A 245 8.74 -10.02 -12.73
N ILE A 246 9.94 -10.00 -12.13
CA ILE A 246 10.36 -11.03 -11.16
C ILE A 246 9.50 -10.98 -9.90
N ILE A 247 9.17 -9.79 -9.39
CA ILE A 247 8.33 -9.60 -8.21
C ILE A 247 6.90 -10.08 -8.51
N TYR A 248 6.35 -9.71 -9.66
CA TYR A 248 5.01 -10.13 -10.10
C TYR A 248 4.91 -11.65 -10.26
N ASP A 249 5.85 -12.28 -10.97
CA ASP A 249 5.86 -13.73 -11.20
C ASP A 249 5.97 -14.50 -9.86
N ARG A 250 6.76 -13.97 -8.92
CA ARG A 250 6.90 -14.53 -7.57
C ARG A 250 5.59 -14.40 -6.79
N LEU A 251 4.96 -13.22 -6.80
CA LEU A 251 3.66 -12.98 -6.16
C LEU A 251 2.60 -13.93 -6.74
N LEU A 252 2.46 -13.97 -8.06
CA LEU A 252 1.45 -14.79 -8.75
C LEU A 252 1.61 -16.27 -8.42
N THR A 253 2.83 -16.80 -8.59
CA THR A 253 3.11 -18.21 -8.31
C THR A 253 2.84 -18.55 -6.84
N ARG A 254 3.15 -17.64 -5.91
CA ARG A 254 2.94 -17.86 -4.49
C ARG A 254 1.47 -17.81 -4.13
N VAL A 255 0.73 -16.79 -4.58
CA VAL A 255 -0.70 -16.62 -4.28
C VAL A 255 -1.52 -17.79 -4.81
N LEU A 256 -1.22 -18.29 -6.02
CA LEU A 256 -1.90 -19.47 -6.57
C LEU A 256 -1.66 -20.77 -5.77
N ARG A 257 -0.68 -20.77 -4.88
CA ARG A 257 -0.31 -21.91 -4.04
C ARG A 257 -0.57 -21.69 -2.55
N LEU A 258 -1.24 -20.61 -2.17
CA LEU A 258 -1.63 -20.38 -0.79
C LEU A 258 -2.76 -21.32 -0.37
N PRO A 259 -2.80 -21.75 0.90
CA PRO A 259 -3.85 -22.62 1.40
C PRO A 259 -5.20 -21.91 1.42
N MET A 260 -6.28 -22.67 1.30
CA MET A 260 -7.65 -22.15 1.28
C MET A 260 -7.97 -21.32 2.53
N SER A 261 -7.41 -21.70 3.68
CA SER A 261 -7.52 -20.95 4.95
C SER A 261 -7.05 -19.49 4.86
N PHE A 262 -6.12 -19.17 3.95
CA PHE A 262 -5.70 -17.79 3.68
C PHE A 262 -6.81 -16.99 2.99
N PHE A 263 -7.48 -17.59 2.00
CA PHE A 263 -8.55 -16.93 1.24
C PHE A 263 -9.82 -16.73 2.08
N ASP A 264 -10.06 -17.61 3.06
CA ASP A 264 -11.19 -17.50 3.98
C ASP A 264 -11.10 -16.28 4.92
N VAL A 265 -9.86 -15.86 5.27
CA VAL A 265 -9.63 -14.74 6.19
C VAL A 265 -9.18 -13.46 5.50
N THR A 266 -8.83 -13.54 4.20
CA THR A 266 -8.33 -12.38 3.45
C THR A 266 -9.37 -11.91 2.43
N PRO A 267 -9.91 -10.69 2.56
CA PRO A 267 -10.86 -10.16 1.59
C PRO A 267 -10.28 -10.15 0.17
N MET A 268 -11.07 -10.59 -0.81
CA MET A 268 -10.65 -10.62 -2.22
C MET A 268 -10.17 -9.25 -2.71
N GLY A 269 -10.80 -8.15 -2.28
CA GLY A 269 -10.39 -6.80 -2.63
C GLY A 269 -8.95 -6.47 -2.19
N ARG A 270 -8.48 -7.02 -1.05
CA ARG A 270 -7.11 -6.85 -0.59
C ARG A 270 -6.12 -7.55 -1.54
N ILE A 271 -6.43 -8.76 -1.96
CA ILE A 271 -5.60 -9.51 -2.93
C ILE A 271 -5.54 -8.76 -4.27
N VAL A 272 -6.69 -8.32 -4.79
CA VAL A 272 -6.77 -7.54 -6.04
C VAL A 272 -5.93 -6.26 -5.95
N ASN A 273 -5.96 -5.54 -4.82
CA ASN A 273 -5.14 -4.34 -4.62
C ASN A 273 -3.64 -4.62 -4.71
N ARG A 274 -3.16 -5.81 -4.25
CA ARG A 274 -1.75 -6.21 -4.42
C ARG A 274 -1.37 -6.35 -5.88
N PHE A 275 -2.25 -6.95 -6.70
CA PHE A 275 -1.99 -7.15 -8.14
C PHE A 275 -2.22 -5.90 -9.00
N SER A 276 -2.98 -4.93 -8.54
CA SER A 276 -3.27 -3.69 -9.26
C SER A 276 -2.44 -2.51 -8.74
N SER A 277 -2.81 -1.95 -7.59
CA SER A 277 -2.24 -0.72 -7.06
C SER A 277 -0.77 -0.89 -6.66
N ASP A 278 -0.45 -1.96 -5.88
CA ASP A 278 0.92 -2.13 -5.38
C ASP A 278 1.88 -2.52 -6.52
N ILE A 279 1.46 -3.39 -7.45
CA ILE A 279 2.29 -3.71 -8.63
C ILE A 279 2.46 -2.50 -9.54
N ASN A 280 1.42 -1.68 -9.76
CA ASN A 280 1.56 -0.46 -10.53
C ASN A 280 2.56 0.53 -9.90
N ALA A 281 2.58 0.65 -8.58
CA ALA A 281 3.57 1.48 -7.89
C ALA A 281 5.01 0.94 -8.09
N ILE A 282 5.19 -0.38 -8.05
CA ILE A 282 6.50 -1.03 -8.27
C ILE A 282 6.95 -0.94 -9.73
N ASP A 283 6.03 -1.02 -10.68
CA ASP A 283 6.32 -1.08 -12.12
C ASP A 283 6.59 0.31 -12.71
N SER A 284 5.73 1.28 -12.39
CA SER A 284 5.76 2.60 -13.04
C SER A 284 6.38 3.70 -12.19
N GLN A 285 6.18 3.70 -10.87
CA GLN A 285 6.60 4.81 -10.01
C GLN A 285 7.99 4.58 -9.41
N LEU A 286 8.25 3.40 -8.87
CA LEU A 286 9.49 3.10 -8.16
C LEU A 286 10.76 3.26 -9.03
N PRO A 287 10.81 2.83 -10.31
CA PRO A 287 11.98 3.04 -11.16
C PRO A 287 12.30 4.52 -11.41
N VAL A 288 11.27 5.34 -11.59
CA VAL A 288 11.39 6.79 -11.79
C VAL A 288 11.96 7.46 -10.54
N GLU A 289 11.43 7.11 -9.36
CA GLU A 289 11.91 7.70 -8.09
C GLU A 289 13.34 7.24 -7.76
N TRP A 290 13.74 6.02 -8.08
CA TRP A 290 15.14 5.59 -7.98
C TRP A 290 16.04 6.38 -8.93
N ASN A 291 15.58 6.65 -10.16
CA ASN A 291 16.31 7.47 -11.12
C ASN A 291 16.54 8.89 -10.57
N GLU A 292 15.49 9.54 -10.05
CA GLU A 292 15.59 10.87 -9.43
C GLU A 292 16.53 10.87 -8.20
N LEU A 293 16.42 9.87 -7.34
CA LEU A 293 17.28 9.73 -6.16
C LEU A 293 18.77 9.64 -6.54
N PHE A 294 19.12 8.78 -7.48
CA PHE A 294 20.51 8.63 -7.94
C PHE A 294 20.99 9.88 -8.68
N ARG A 295 20.14 10.51 -9.48
CA ARG A 295 20.41 11.75 -10.18
C ARG A 295 20.77 12.88 -9.21
N PHE A 296 19.91 13.17 -8.23
CA PHE A 296 20.18 14.21 -7.25
C PHE A 296 21.39 13.90 -6.39
N THR A 297 21.57 12.65 -5.98
CA THR A 297 22.77 12.22 -5.24
C THR A 297 24.05 12.47 -6.04
N SER A 298 24.05 12.14 -7.32
CA SER A 298 25.21 12.35 -8.20
C SER A 298 25.52 13.82 -8.43
N ILE A 299 24.48 14.66 -8.66
CA ILE A 299 24.63 16.09 -8.84
C ILE A 299 25.15 16.76 -7.56
N ILE A 300 24.64 16.39 -6.38
CA ILE A 300 25.14 16.90 -5.09
C ILE A 300 26.59 16.49 -4.87
N GLY A 301 26.94 15.23 -5.13
CA GLY A 301 28.32 14.75 -5.05
C GLY A 301 29.27 15.55 -5.96
N GLY A 302 28.87 15.78 -7.21
CA GLY A 302 29.62 16.60 -8.16
C GLY A 302 29.75 18.06 -7.72
N THR A 303 28.67 18.64 -7.17
CA THR A 303 28.66 20.00 -6.63
C THR A 303 29.65 20.14 -5.46
N LEU A 304 29.60 19.22 -4.50
CA LEU A 304 30.54 19.19 -3.37
C LEU A 304 31.98 19.02 -3.83
N TYR A 305 32.22 18.18 -4.85
CA TYR A 305 33.53 18.01 -5.46
C TYR A 305 34.08 19.33 -6.03
N VAL A 306 33.28 20.07 -6.84
CA VAL A 306 33.71 21.35 -7.41
C VAL A 306 34.03 22.39 -6.33
N ILE A 307 33.19 22.50 -5.31
CA ILE A 307 33.41 23.47 -4.20
C ILE A 307 34.68 23.10 -3.45
N THR A 308 34.89 21.82 -3.11
CA THR A 308 36.08 21.34 -2.40
C THR A 308 37.35 21.49 -3.26
N TYR A 309 37.25 21.26 -4.57
CA TYR A 309 38.40 21.48 -5.48
C TYR A 309 38.80 22.96 -5.56
N SER A 310 37.82 23.88 -5.52
CA SER A 310 38.09 25.33 -5.48
C SER A 310 38.66 25.78 -4.14
N THR A 311 38.10 25.28 -3.03
CA THR A 311 38.46 25.67 -1.67
C THR A 311 38.56 24.43 -0.79
N PRO A 312 39.76 23.78 -0.69
CA PRO A 312 39.93 22.52 0.05
C PRO A 312 39.53 22.60 1.53
N VAL A 313 39.63 23.75 2.16
CA VAL A 313 39.20 23.99 3.54
C VAL A 313 37.70 23.73 3.73
N PHE A 314 36.90 23.87 2.68
CA PHE A 314 35.47 23.58 2.69
C PHE A 314 35.16 22.12 3.08
N LEU A 315 36.09 21.19 2.86
CA LEU A 315 35.93 19.77 3.24
C LEU A 315 35.60 19.60 4.74
N PHE A 316 36.16 20.48 5.60
CA PHE A 316 35.88 20.45 7.05
C PHE A 316 34.48 20.95 7.42
N ALA A 317 33.83 21.73 6.55
CA ALA A 317 32.46 22.21 6.77
C ALA A 317 31.39 21.13 6.38
N ILE A 318 31.73 20.19 5.52
CA ILE A 318 30.79 19.17 5.01
C ILE A 318 30.28 18.24 6.13
N PRO A 319 31.10 17.60 6.99
CA PRO A 319 30.64 16.65 7.99
C PRO A 319 29.60 17.23 8.97
N PRO A 320 29.82 18.41 9.60
CA PRO A 320 28.83 18.99 10.52
C PRO A 320 27.51 19.36 9.78
N LEU A 321 27.58 19.81 8.54
CA LEU A 321 26.39 20.10 7.74
C LEU A 321 25.58 18.83 7.42
N ILE A 322 26.25 17.73 7.08
CA ILE A 322 25.61 16.44 6.87
C ILE A 322 24.94 15.95 8.16
N LEU A 323 25.57 16.08 9.31
CA LEU A 323 24.97 15.67 10.59
C LEU A 323 23.71 16.46 10.91
N VAL A 324 23.72 17.78 10.71
CA VAL A 324 22.55 18.65 10.90
C VAL A 324 21.45 18.26 9.89
N TYR A 325 21.82 18.01 8.64
CA TYR A 325 20.89 17.56 7.60
C TYR A 325 20.21 16.23 7.98
N LEU A 326 20.98 15.22 8.40
CA LEU A 326 20.43 13.91 8.80
C LEU A 326 19.52 14.03 10.02
N TRP A 327 19.84 14.91 10.96
CA TRP A 327 18.98 15.18 12.11
C TRP A 327 17.65 15.83 11.72
N ILE A 328 17.67 16.85 10.85
CA ILE A 328 16.46 17.49 10.32
C ILE A 328 15.62 16.48 9.55
N GLN A 329 16.23 15.65 8.73
CA GLN A 329 15.57 14.65 7.92
C GLN A 329 14.90 13.57 8.79
N ASP A 330 15.57 13.06 9.83
CA ASP A 330 14.99 12.05 10.72
C ASP A 330 13.77 12.59 11.48
N TYR A 331 13.85 13.83 11.96
CA TYR A 331 12.73 14.51 12.62
C TYR A 331 11.53 14.68 11.65
N PHE A 332 11.79 15.16 10.44
CA PHE A 332 10.77 15.38 9.42
C PHE A 332 10.06 14.08 9.02
N ILE A 333 10.79 13.01 8.75
CA ILE A 333 10.18 11.74 8.29
C ILE A 333 9.20 11.18 9.33
N LYS A 334 9.54 11.26 10.62
CA LYS A 334 8.69 10.79 11.71
C LYS A 334 7.38 11.61 11.81
N SER A 335 7.49 12.92 11.70
CA SER A 335 6.37 13.86 11.74
C SER A 335 5.48 13.70 10.49
N SER A 336 6.08 13.80 9.32
CA SER A 336 5.42 13.77 8.02
C SER A 336 4.62 12.48 7.80
N SER A 337 5.16 11.32 8.17
CA SER A 337 4.47 10.04 8.08
C SER A 337 3.18 10.01 8.92
N SER A 338 3.23 10.54 10.14
CA SER A 338 2.07 10.62 11.04
C SER A 338 1.00 11.57 10.50
N LEU A 339 1.40 12.73 10.00
CA LEU A 339 0.50 13.73 9.42
C LEU A 339 -0.13 13.23 8.10
N LYS A 340 0.65 12.57 7.25
CA LYS A 340 0.15 11.94 6.02
C LYS A 340 -0.90 10.87 6.32
N ARG A 341 -0.69 10.07 7.37
CA ARG A 341 -1.66 9.08 7.85
C ARG A 341 -2.94 9.74 8.35
N LEU A 342 -2.84 10.79 9.17
CA LEU A 342 -3.98 11.54 9.68
C LEU A 342 -4.80 12.17 8.54
N TYR A 343 -4.13 12.73 7.54
CA TYR A 343 -4.76 13.25 6.33
C TYR A 343 -5.45 12.12 5.53
N SER A 344 -4.79 10.97 5.35
CA SER A 344 -5.36 9.83 4.62
C SER A 344 -6.64 9.30 5.27
N VAL A 345 -6.65 9.18 6.60
CA VAL A 345 -7.84 8.76 7.36
C VAL A 345 -8.99 9.76 7.20
N SER A 346 -8.70 11.07 7.11
CA SER A 346 -9.75 12.09 6.95
C SER A 346 -10.44 12.11 5.60
N LYS A 347 -9.86 11.46 4.57
CA LYS A 347 -10.49 11.33 3.25
C LYS A 347 -11.67 10.35 3.26
N SER A 348 -11.59 9.30 4.06
CA SER A 348 -12.58 8.23 4.06
C SER A 348 -14.01 8.70 4.37
N PRO A 349 -14.26 9.50 5.42
CA PRO A 349 -15.61 10.02 5.70
C PRO A 349 -16.18 10.92 4.59
N LEU A 350 -15.31 11.69 3.92
CA LEU A 350 -15.75 12.55 2.79
C LEU A 350 -16.17 11.69 1.59
N TYR A 351 -15.37 10.70 1.20
CA TYR A 351 -15.71 9.82 0.08
C TYR A 351 -16.91 8.92 0.39
N GLN A 352 -17.07 8.48 1.64
CA GLN A 352 -18.23 7.73 2.07
C GLN A 352 -19.50 8.58 1.92
N HIS A 353 -19.50 9.81 2.43
CA HIS A 353 -20.61 10.74 2.29
C HIS A 353 -20.96 11.03 0.83
N PHE A 354 -19.95 11.19 -0.03
CA PHE A 354 -20.15 11.34 -1.47
C PHE A 354 -20.84 10.11 -2.08
N SER A 355 -20.40 8.90 -1.71
CA SER A 355 -21.02 7.65 -2.19
C SER A 355 -22.46 7.50 -1.71
N GLU A 356 -22.74 7.85 -0.46
CA GLU A 356 -24.10 7.86 0.13
C GLU A 356 -24.99 8.89 -0.59
N THR A 357 -24.45 10.07 -0.89
CA THR A 357 -25.16 11.12 -1.64
C THR A 357 -25.53 10.64 -3.04
N LEU A 358 -24.60 9.99 -3.76
CA LEU A 358 -24.88 9.42 -5.08
C LEU A 358 -25.93 8.31 -5.04
N ALA A 359 -25.83 7.41 -4.07
CA ALA A 359 -26.80 6.33 -3.90
C ALA A 359 -28.19 6.82 -3.52
N GLY A 360 -28.25 7.90 -2.72
CA GLY A 360 -29.50 8.51 -2.21
C GLY A 360 -30.03 9.69 -3.03
N VAL A 361 -29.44 10.03 -4.18
CA VAL A 361 -29.72 11.26 -4.93
C VAL A 361 -31.20 11.46 -5.28
N SER A 362 -31.91 10.38 -5.59
CA SER A 362 -33.35 10.41 -5.88
C SER A 362 -34.18 10.82 -4.64
N THR A 363 -33.80 10.34 -3.47
CA THR A 363 -34.45 10.65 -2.19
C THR A 363 -34.14 12.09 -1.75
N ILE A 364 -32.88 12.49 -1.86
CA ILE A 364 -32.41 13.85 -1.50
C ILE A 364 -33.12 14.92 -2.33
N ARG A 365 -33.38 14.66 -3.62
CA ARG A 365 -34.08 15.61 -4.51
C ARG A 365 -35.57 15.78 -4.19
N VAL A 366 -36.21 14.76 -3.66
CA VAL A 366 -37.66 14.77 -3.35
C VAL A 366 -37.95 15.40 -1.98
N MET A 367 -37.04 15.22 -1.03
CA MET A 367 -37.23 15.72 0.34
C MET A 367 -36.77 17.18 0.47
N LYS A 368 -37.68 18.03 0.97
CA LYS A 368 -37.41 19.45 1.19
C LYS A 368 -36.43 19.65 2.36
N GLY A 369 -35.40 20.45 2.15
CA GLY A 369 -34.38 20.77 3.17
C GLY A 369 -33.23 19.74 3.27
N LEU A 370 -33.37 18.54 2.72
CA LEU A 370 -32.36 17.49 2.84
C LEU A 370 -31.12 17.83 1.99
N ARG A 371 -31.30 18.53 0.88
CA ARG A 371 -30.20 18.97 0.02
C ARG A 371 -29.26 19.92 0.77
N GLU A 372 -29.79 20.91 1.46
CA GLU A 372 -29.02 21.89 2.22
C GLU A 372 -28.26 21.20 3.37
N GLN A 373 -28.90 20.23 4.02
CA GLN A 373 -28.25 19.44 5.09
C GLN A 373 -27.08 18.62 4.56
N PHE A 374 -27.24 17.93 3.43
CA PHE A 374 -26.16 17.14 2.81
C PHE A 374 -25.00 18.02 2.31
N VAL A 375 -25.28 19.21 1.81
CA VAL A 375 -24.24 20.18 1.41
C VAL A 375 -23.47 20.63 2.66
N HIS A 376 -24.17 21.03 3.72
CA HIS A 376 -23.53 21.48 4.96
C HIS A 376 -22.64 20.39 5.58
N GLU A 377 -23.13 19.18 5.65
CA GLU A 377 -22.36 18.02 6.16
C GLU A 377 -21.13 17.71 5.29
N ASN A 378 -21.27 17.86 3.95
CA ASN A 378 -20.15 17.72 3.04
C ASN A 378 -19.09 18.80 3.28
N ASP A 379 -19.51 20.05 3.47
CA ASP A 379 -18.61 21.18 3.71
C ASP A 379 -17.83 21.00 5.04
N GLU A 380 -18.49 20.58 6.11
CA GLU A 380 -17.82 20.27 7.40
C GLU A 380 -16.75 19.16 7.24
N ARG A 381 -17.07 18.10 6.50
CA ARG A 381 -16.13 17.00 6.24
C ARG A 381 -14.97 17.43 5.31
N ALA A 382 -15.27 18.28 4.33
CA ALA A 382 -14.27 18.85 3.43
C ALA A 382 -13.32 19.81 4.19
N ASP A 383 -13.86 20.65 5.08
CA ASP A 383 -13.07 21.54 5.93
C ASP A 383 -12.15 20.77 6.87
N LEU A 384 -12.65 19.70 7.49
CA LEU A 384 -11.83 18.83 8.34
C LEU A 384 -10.68 18.19 7.55
N MET A 385 -10.96 17.71 6.34
CA MET A 385 -9.93 17.15 5.44
C MET A 385 -8.92 18.22 5.01
N ALA A 386 -9.40 19.42 4.62
CA ALA A 386 -8.58 20.53 4.20
C ALA A 386 -7.66 21.02 5.33
N ASN A 387 -8.15 21.11 6.55
CA ASN A 387 -7.36 21.49 7.72
C ASN A 387 -6.21 20.49 7.96
N ARG A 388 -6.48 19.19 7.87
CA ARG A 388 -5.44 18.16 8.02
C ARG A 388 -4.43 18.17 6.87
N TYR A 389 -4.90 18.42 5.65
CA TYR A 389 -4.04 18.62 4.48
C TYR A 389 -3.12 19.82 4.65
N ASN A 390 -3.64 20.94 5.15
CA ASN A 390 -2.86 22.14 5.41
C ASN A 390 -1.76 21.90 6.45
N VAL A 391 -2.07 21.17 7.53
CA VAL A 391 -1.07 20.83 8.56
C VAL A 391 0.05 19.98 7.94
N TYR A 392 -0.28 18.99 7.10
CA TYR A 392 0.71 18.23 6.34
C TYR A 392 1.51 19.12 5.37
N GLY A 393 0.87 20.08 4.73
CA GLY A 393 1.52 21.08 3.87
C GLY A 393 2.48 22.00 4.64
N TYR A 394 2.12 22.42 5.87
CA TYR A 394 2.98 23.22 6.73
C TYR A 394 4.22 22.46 7.19
N ASP A 395 4.12 21.17 7.46
CA ASP A 395 5.26 20.31 7.78
C ASP A 395 6.30 20.30 6.64
N ASN A 396 5.85 20.19 5.39
CA ASN A 396 6.72 20.30 4.21
C ASN A 396 7.36 21.70 4.10
N ARG A 397 6.63 22.77 4.39
CA ARG A 397 7.17 24.13 4.41
C ARG A 397 8.18 24.32 5.53
N TRP A 398 7.93 23.73 6.69
CA TRP A 398 8.88 23.72 7.81
C TRP A 398 10.22 23.11 7.39
N LEU A 399 10.19 21.96 6.72
CA LEU A 399 11.38 21.32 6.17
C LEU A 399 12.10 22.24 5.18
N THR A 400 11.38 22.78 4.19
CA THR A 400 11.94 23.66 3.16
C THR A 400 12.72 24.83 3.79
N ILE A 401 12.12 25.53 4.76
CA ILE A 401 12.77 26.67 5.44
C ILE A 401 14.06 26.25 6.14
N ARG A 402 14.09 25.06 6.81
CA ARG A 402 15.31 24.56 7.49
C ARG A 402 16.40 24.21 6.51
N LEU A 403 16.05 23.55 5.40
CA LEU A 403 17.02 23.19 4.37
C LEU A 403 17.54 24.43 3.63
N GLU A 404 16.68 25.41 3.34
CA GLU A 404 17.09 26.68 2.77
C GLU A 404 18.03 27.45 3.70
N SER A 405 17.74 27.48 5.02
CA SER A 405 18.60 28.07 6.02
C SER A 405 19.97 27.38 6.09
N LEU A 406 19.98 26.03 6.07
CA LEU A 406 21.22 25.26 6.04
C LEU A 406 22.04 25.55 4.77
N GLY A 407 21.36 25.63 3.63
CA GLY A 407 21.97 25.99 2.36
C GLY A 407 22.53 27.42 2.35
N ALA A 408 21.83 28.37 2.94
CA ALA A 408 22.32 29.75 3.09
C ALA A 408 23.60 29.81 3.93
N VAL A 409 23.66 29.03 5.02
CA VAL A 409 24.90 28.89 5.83
C VAL A 409 26.03 28.30 5.01
N LEU A 410 25.75 27.28 4.21
CA LEU A 410 26.72 26.64 3.32
C LEU A 410 27.27 27.63 2.27
N VAL A 411 26.39 28.41 1.63
CA VAL A 411 26.78 29.46 0.67
C VAL A 411 27.62 30.54 1.38
N PHE A 412 27.21 30.95 2.57
CA PHE A 412 27.98 31.93 3.37
C PHE A 412 29.38 31.42 3.68
N ILE A 413 29.52 30.18 4.12
CA ILE A 413 30.84 29.57 4.40
C ILE A 413 31.67 29.51 3.10
N ALA A 414 31.10 29.02 1.99
CA ALA A 414 31.80 28.92 0.71
C ALA A 414 32.28 30.31 0.22
N SER A 415 31.39 31.32 0.29
CA SER A 415 31.72 32.69 -0.12
C SER A 415 32.79 33.32 0.77
N SER A 416 32.69 33.14 2.09
CA SER A 416 33.67 33.65 3.05
C SER A 416 35.06 33.04 2.83
N LEU A 417 35.12 31.71 2.62
CA LEU A 417 36.37 31.02 2.30
C LEU A 417 36.93 31.46 0.94
N ALA A 418 36.09 31.74 -0.04
CA ALA A 418 36.49 32.27 -1.34
C ALA A 418 37.17 33.67 -1.19
N VAL A 419 36.58 34.55 -0.38
CA VAL A 419 37.13 35.87 -0.11
C VAL A 419 38.45 35.78 0.68
N LEU A 420 38.53 34.92 1.71
CA LEU A 420 39.74 34.70 2.48
C LEU A 420 40.91 34.13 1.64
N ASN A 421 40.61 33.40 0.60
CA ASN A 421 41.59 32.87 -0.35
C ASN A 421 41.75 33.76 -1.60
N ALA A 422 41.20 34.97 -1.62
CA ALA A 422 41.33 35.89 -2.74
C ALA A 422 42.82 36.16 -3.04
N GLY A 423 43.18 36.09 -4.30
CA GLY A 423 44.57 36.22 -4.79
C GLY A 423 45.41 34.94 -4.76
N LYS A 424 44.91 33.82 -4.17
CA LYS A 424 45.57 32.52 -4.18
C LYS A 424 44.88 31.51 -5.11
N SER A 425 43.62 31.74 -5.41
CA SER A 425 42.78 30.87 -6.24
C SER A 425 42.41 31.55 -7.56
N ASP A 426 42.21 30.76 -8.62
CA ASP A 426 41.76 31.23 -9.91
C ASP A 426 40.33 31.84 -9.80
N PRO A 427 40.11 33.10 -10.18
CA PRO A 427 38.81 33.78 -10.07
C PRO A 427 37.66 33.04 -10.80
N SER A 428 37.93 32.41 -11.95
CA SER A 428 36.97 31.68 -12.72
C SER A 428 36.49 30.40 -11.99
N LEU A 429 37.38 29.73 -11.26
CA LEU A 429 37.10 28.59 -10.41
C LEU A 429 36.24 28.97 -9.20
N VAL A 430 36.52 30.09 -8.58
CA VAL A 430 35.75 30.62 -7.44
C VAL A 430 34.33 30.98 -7.88
N GLY A 431 34.19 31.64 -9.04
CA GLY A 431 32.87 31.93 -9.63
C GLY A 431 32.04 30.68 -9.92
N LEU A 432 32.68 29.65 -10.46
CA LEU A 432 32.06 28.35 -10.73
C LEU A 432 31.60 27.70 -9.40
N ALA A 433 32.48 27.62 -8.39
CA ALA A 433 32.15 27.04 -7.09
C ALA A 433 30.98 27.75 -6.40
N LEU A 434 30.94 29.08 -6.49
CA LEU A 434 29.85 29.89 -5.92
C LEU A 434 28.51 29.61 -6.64
N SER A 435 28.52 29.50 -7.97
CA SER A 435 27.34 29.15 -8.77
C SER A 435 26.78 27.76 -8.39
N TYR A 436 27.67 26.81 -8.15
CA TYR A 436 27.29 25.47 -7.66
C TYR A 436 26.73 25.51 -6.24
N ALA A 437 27.32 26.31 -5.34
CA ALA A 437 26.84 26.47 -3.98
C ALA A 437 25.40 27.01 -3.92
N PHE A 438 25.05 28.00 -4.76
CA PHE A 438 23.66 28.51 -4.85
C PHE A 438 22.65 27.45 -5.29
N ASN A 439 23.03 26.58 -6.23
CA ASN A 439 22.14 25.51 -6.69
C ASN A 439 21.98 24.38 -5.67
N LEU A 440 22.93 24.18 -4.77
CA LEU A 440 22.94 23.07 -3.82
C LEU A 440 21.71 23.06 -2.91
N ILE A 441 21.23 24.25 -2.48
CA ILE A 441 20.04 24.39 -1.63
C ILE A 441 18.82 23.67 -2.24
N ARG A 442 18.55 23.97 -3.51
CA ARG A 442 17.43 23.37 -4.23
C ARG A 442 17.60 21.86 -4.44
N LEU A 443 18.82 21.42 -4.74
CA LEU A 443 19.14 20.01 -4.96
C LEU A 443 18.94 19.18 -3.68
N ILE A 444 19.30 19.71 -2.51
CA ILE A 444 19.07 19.04 -1.22
C ILE A 444 17.57 18.87 -0.95
N ASN A 445 16.75 19.89 -1.24
CA ASN A 445 15.30 19.77 -1.11
C ASN A 445 14.73 18.64 -1.98
N PHE A 446 15.12 18.57 -3.25
CA PHE A 446 14.68 17.50 -4.15
C PHE A 446 15.17 16.13 -3.70
N LEU A 447 16.40 16.02 -3.19
CA LEU A 447 16.92 14.77 -2.67
C LEU A 447 16.06 14.24 -1.50
N VAL A 448 15.65 15.12 -0.56
CA VAL A 448 14.77 14.70 0.56
C VAL A 448 13.42 14.22 0.06
N LEU A 449 12.82 14.91 -0.90
CA LEU A 449 11.56 14.51 -1.49
C LEU A 449 11.68 13.15 -2.19
N ALA A 450 12.74 12.94 -2.98
CA ALA A 450 12.99 11.67 -3.65
C ALA A 450 13.21 10.51 -2.66
N VAL A 451 13.99 10.72 -1.59
CA VAL A 451 14.16 9.71 -0.52
C VAL A 451 12.83 9.35 0.12
N ASN A 452 12.00 10.35 0.40
CA ASN A 452 10.71 10.14 1.04
C ASN A 452 9.74 9.39 0.11
N GLU A 453 9.73 9.71 -1.18
CA GLU A 453 8.86 9.06 -2.15
C GLU A 453 9.28 7.61 -2.44
N VAL A 454 10.58 7.36 -2.57
CA VAL A 454 11.11 5.99 -2.64
C VAL A 454 10.68 5.16 -1.41
N GLN A 455 10.79 5.70 -0.19
CA GLN A 455 10.36 5.00 1.02
C GLN A 455 8.85 4.72 1.01
N ASN A 456 8.04 5.67 0.58
CA ASN A 456 6.58 5.49 0.48
C ASN A 456 6.21 4.37 -0.49
N ILE A 457 6.87 4.30 -1.63
CA ILE A 457 6.59 3.28 -2.66
C ILE A 457 7.16 1.91 -2.25
N LEU A 458 8.28 1.87 -1.52
CA LEU A 458 8.85 0.63 -1.01
C LEU A 458 7.91 -0.12 -0.05
N VAL A 459 6.94 0.57 0.58
CA VAL A 459 5.87 -0.08 1.35
C VAL A 459 5.04 -1.03 0.46
N SER A 460 4.83 -0.68 -0.82
CA SER A 460 4.16 -1.60 -1.77
C SER A 460 5.00 -2.84 -2.06
N VAL A 461 6.33 -2.70 -2.13
CA VAL A 461 7.24 -3.86 -2.26
C VAL A 461 7.16 -4.74 -1.02
N GLU A 462 7.17 -4.16 0.17
CA GLU A 462 7.05 -4.88 1.46
C GLU A 462 5.76 -5.70 1.53
N ARG A 463 4.62 -5.10 1.18
CA ARG A 463 3.32 -5.76 1.15
C ARG A 463 3.26 -6.92 0.16
N VAL A 464 3.89 -6.78 -1.01
CA VAL A 464 3.98 -7.84 -2.02
C VAL A 464 4.93 -8.95 -1.55
N GLU A 465 6.04 -8.59 -0.92
CA GLU A 465 7.02 -9.55 -0.37
C GLU A 465 6.41 -10.36 0.80
N GLU A 466 5.58 -9.73 1.66
CA GLU A 466 4.84 -10.41 2.72
C GLU A 466 3.99 -11.58 2.15
N TYR A 467 3.26 -11.35 1.05
CA TYR A 467 2.48 -12.42 0.42
C TYR A 467 3.37 -13.49 -0.22
N SER A 468 4.50 -13.07 -0.76
CA SER A 468 5.49 -13.97 -1.38
C SER A 468 6.20 -14.90 -0.38
N GLN A 469 6.19 -14.55 0.91
CA GLN A 469 6.83 -15.34 1.98
C GLN A 469 5.85 -16.27 2.73
N LYS A 470 4.54 -16.12 2.56
CA LYS A 470 3.55 -16.96 3.24
C LYS A 470 3.72 -18.45 2.89
N PRO A 471 3.44 -19.36 3.83
CA PRO A 471 3.54 -20.80 3.59
C PRO A 471 2.56 -21.22 2.48
N THR A 472 3.02 -22.08 1.59
CA THR A 472 2.20 -22.66 0.51
C THR A 472 1.63 -23.99 0.92
N GLU A 473 0.62 -24.45 0.19
CA GLU A 473 0.16 -25.84 0.21
C GLU A 473 1.29 -26.82 -0.17
N ALA A 474 1.00 -28.11 -0.01
CA ALA A 474 1.92 -29.15 -0.43
C ALA A 474 2.41 -28.97 -1.89
N PRO A 475 3.63 -29.41 -2.22
CA PRO A 475 4.14 -29.29 -3.59
C PRO A 475 3.25 -30.01 -4.59
N VAL A 476 3.05 -29.43 -5.79
CA VAL A 476 2.25 -30.03 -6.86
C VAL A 476 2.82 -31.37 -7.30
N GLU A 477 4.14 -31.46 -7.31
CA GLU A 477 4.87 -32.71 -7.62
C GLU A 477 5.64 -33.16 -6.38
N THR A 478 5.28 -34.33 -5.87
CA THR A 478 5.94 -34.90 -4.67
C THR A 478 7.20 -35.69 -4.99
N GLY A 479 7.55 -35.84 -6.26
CA GLY A 479 8.65 -36.69 -6.72
C GLY A 479 8.39 -38.20 -6.56
N ALA A 480 7.22 -38.59 -6.04
CA ALA A 480 6.82 -39.99 -5.98
C ALA A 480 6.60 -40.54 -7.39
N ARG A 481 7.31 -41.60 -7.74
CA ARG A 481 7.06 -42.31 -9.00
C ARG A 481 5.75 -43.06 -8.86
N LEU A 482 4.70 -42.56 -9.48
CA LEU A 482 3.42 -43.25 -9.57
C LEU A 482 3.51 -44.30 -10.71
N PRO A 483 2.81 -45.45 -10.60
CA PRO A 483 2.65 -46.39 -11.69
C PRO A 483 2.04 -45.69 -12.90
N GLU A 484 2.44 -46.08 -14.12
CA GLU A 484 1.95 -45.46 -15.39
C GLU A 484 0.41 -45.46 -15.51
N ASN A 485 -0.25 -46.44 -14.89
CA ASN A 485 -1.72 -46.59 -14.92
C ASN A 485 -2.39 -46.07 -13.62
N TRP A 486 -1.78 -45.22 -12.85
CA TRP A 486 -2.39 -44.65 -11.64
C TRP A 486 -3.32 -43.47 -11.97
N PRO A 487 -4.54 -43.41 -11.38
CA PRO A 487 -5.22 -44.44 -10.57
C PRO A 487 -5.79 -45.58 -11.44
N SER A 488 -5.44 -46.85 -11.11
CA SER A 488 -5.84 -48.03 -11.90
C SER A 488 -7.34 -48.28 -11.85
N GLU A 489 -7.99 -48.12 -10.71
CA GLU A 489 -9.40 -48.45 -10.49
C GLU A 489 -10.24 -47.24 -10.04
N GLY A 490 -9.66 -46.13 -9.64
CA GLY A 490 -10.38 -44.96 -9.16
C GLY A 490 -11.13 -45.18 -7.84
N ARG A 491 -10.67 -46.15 -7.00
CA ARG A 491 -11.21 -46.43 -5.67
C ARG A 491 -10.73 -45.44 -4.67
N ILE A 492 -11.62 -44.86 -3.82
CA ILE A 492 -11.32 -43.88 -2.81
C ILE A 492 -11.70 -44.43 -1.42
N VAL A 493 -10.75 -44.45 -0.48
CA VAL A 493 -10.98 -44.95 0.86
C VAL A 493 -10.65 -43.87 1.88
N PHE A 494 -11.64 -43.45 2.63
CA PHE A 494 -11.47 -42.59 3.82
C PHE A 494 -11.33 -43.51 5.06
N LYS A 495 -10.28 -43.32 5.86
CA LYS A 495 -10.04 -44.05 7.10
C LYS A 495 -9.89 -43.08 8.25
N ASN A 496 -10.87 -43.04 9.15
CA ASN A 496 -10.88 -42.16 10.33
C ASN A 496 -10.50 -40.73 10.00
N TYR A 497 -11.01 -40.21 8.85
CA TYR A 497 -10.66 -38.90 8.36
C TYR A 497 -11.33 -37.81 9.20
N SER A 498 -10.49 -36.91 9.73
CA SER A 498 -10.95 -35.74 10.48
C SER A 498 -10.27 -34.49 9.93
N THR A 499 -11.04 -33.40 9.81
CA THR A 499 -10.49 -32.14 9.31
C THR A 499 -11.13 -30.92 9.95
N ARG A 500 -10.42 -29.82 9.90
CA ARG A 500 -10.86 -28.47 10.31
C ARG A 500 -10.54 -27.48 9.21
N TYR A 501 -11.24 -26.36 9.14
CA TYR A 501 -10.95 -25.31 8.14
C TYR A 501 -9.62 -24.60 8.40
N ARG A 502 -9.25 -24.40 9.68
CA ARG A 502 -7.99 -23.77 10.09
C ARG A 502 -7.60 -24.18 11.51
N GLU A 503 -6.35 -23.99 11.86
CA GLU A 503 -5.86 -24.16 13.23
C GLU A 503 -6.63 -23.22 14.18
N GLY A 504 -6.94 -23.71 15.38
CA GLY A 504 -7.74 -23.00 16.38
C GLY A 504 -9.26 -23.21 16.27
N LEU A 505 -9.80 -23.69 15.13
CA LEU A 505 -11.22 -24.07 15.02
C LEU A 505 -11.45 -25.54 15.38
N GLY A 506 -12.70 -25.84 15.82
CA GLY A 506 -13.16 -27.20 16.05
C GLY A 506 -13.15 -28.06 14.78
N LEU A 507 -13.14 -29.38 14.97
CA LEU A 507 -13.25 -30.33 13.84
C LEU A 507 -14.63 -30.20 13.18
N VAL A 508 -14.60 -29.98 11.87
CA VAL A 508 -15.83 -29.93 11.02
C VAL A 508 -16.23 -31.32 10.57
N ILE A 509 -15.24 -32.15 10.24
CA ILE A 509 -15.44 -33.57 9.93
C ILE A 509 -14.70 -34.38 11.00
N LYS A 510 -15.35 -35.40 11.54
CA LYS A 510 -14.87 -36.19 12.68
C LYS A 510 -14.97 -37.67 12.33
N ASN A 511 -13.80 -38.34 12.30
CA ASN A 511 -13.67 -39.80 12.17
C ASN A 511 -14.52 -40.42 11.03
N VAL A 512 -14.58 -39.77 9.90
CA VAL A 512 -15.31 -40.28 8.74
C VAL A 512 -14.54 -41.46 8.14
N SER A 513 -15.22 -42.62 8.04
CA SER A 513 -14.69 -43.82 7.38
C SER A 513 -15.70 -44.29 6.36
N MET A 514 -15.32 -44.28 5.08
CA MET A 514 -16.14 -44.74 3.98
C MET A 514 -15.29 -45.20 2.79
N THR A 515 -15.84 -46.05 1.94
CA THR A 515 -15.20 -46.49 0.71
C THR A 515 -16.11 -46.09 -0.44
N VAL A 516 -15.52 -45.52 -1.48
CA VAL A 516 -16.17 -45.24 -2.76
C VAL A 516 -15.59 -46.20 -3.78
N GLU A 517 -16.42 -47.04 -4.35
CA GLU A 517 -15.99 -48.05 -5.30
C GLU A 517 -15.72 -47.47 -6.70
N PRO A 518 -14.97 -48.17 -7.56
CA PRO A 518 -14.70 -47.72 -8.93
C PRO A 518 -15.98 -47.41 -9.71
N LYS A 519 -16.04 -46.22 -10.35
CA LYS A 519 -17.15 -45.69 -11.15
C LYS A 519 -18.42 -45.35 -10.36
N GLU A 520 -18.41 -45.51 -9.04
CA GLU A 520 -19.52 -45.16 -8.16
C GLU A 520 -19.71 -43.64 -8.05
N SER A 521 -20.94 -43.20 -7.90
CA SER A 521 -21.34 -41.82 -7.69
C SER A 521 -21.92 -41.65 -6.29
N VAL A 522 -21.14 -41.01 -5.40
CA VAL A 522 -21.53 -40.79 -3.99
C VAL A 522 -21.90 -39.33 -3.78
N GLY A 523 -23.08 -39.07 -3.23
CA GLY A 523 -23.53 -37.74 -2.79
C GLY A 523 -23.29 -37.55 -1.30
N ILE A 524 -22.55 -36.50 -0.90
CA ILE A 524 -22.33 -36.12 0.50
C ILE A 524 -23.19 -34.92 0.82
N VAL A 525 -24.02 -35.05 1.83
CA VAL A 525 -24.90 -33.98 2.32
C VAL A 525 -24.76 -33.81 3.81
N GLY A 526 -24.88 -32.57 4.28
CA GLY A 526 -24.78 -32.27 5.70
C GLY A 526 -25.24 -30.84 5.99
N ARG A 527 -25.47 -30.57 7.26
CA ARG A 527 -25.77 -29.23 7.76
C ARG A 527 -24.44 -28.51 7.99
N THR A 528 -24.24 -27.35 7.36
CA THR A 528 -23.10 -26.44 7.64
C THR A 528 -23.39 -25.60 8.84
#